data_0eddb4c7268fe5b005594c12ee530268
#
_entry.id   0eddb4c7268fe5b005594c12ee530268
#
_cell.length_a   1.000
_cell.length_b   1.000
_cell.length_c   1.000
_cell.angle_alpha   90.00
_cell.angle_beta   90.00
_cell.angle_gamma   90.00
#
_symmetry.space_group_name_H-M   'P 1'
#
loop_
_entity.id
_entity.type
_entity.pdbx_description
1 polymer ?
#
loop_
_entity_poly.entity_id
_entity_poly.type
_entity_poly.pdbx_seq_one_letter_code
_entity_poly.pdbx_strand_id
1 'polypeptide(L)'
;GGQAGTARTEIGDEVRDVTHLAKFTSSNLKVVTLDGSIAKPVGDGAAKIACQLGKQTIAIDVVVKGTSTPHPVSFKNETLAALSKAGCNMGACHGSPSGKGGFRLSLRAFDPPLDILTLRSEFFGRRTNSLQPGESLLLQKPLMEVAHGGGRRLTKGGPAWLVLHNWI
;
A
#
# COMPACT_ATOMS: atom_id res chain seq x y z
N GLY A 1 -6.00 -2.28 -4.70
CA GLY A 1 -6.07 -1.55 -3.41
C GLY A 1 -7.50 -1.21 -3.03
N GLY A 2 -7.79 -1.23 -1.74
CA GLY A 2 -9.08 -0.80 -1.21
C GLY A 2 -9.09 0.71 -0.92
N GLN A 3 -10.27 1.32 -0.96
CA GLN A 3 -10.47 2.70 -0.53
C GLN A 3 -11.09 2.74 0.86
N ALA A 4 -10.52 3.56 1.76
CA ALA A 4 -11.08 3.79 3.07
C ALA A 4 -12.16 4.88 3.00
N GLY A 5 -13.34 4.58 3.53
CA GLY A 5 -14.40 5.54 3.77
C GLY A 5 -14.27 6.15 5.17
N THR A 6 -14.65 7.41 5.32
CA THR A 6 -14.79 8.07 6.63
C THR A 6 -16.21 8.54 6.82
N ALA A 7 -16.77 8.33 8.02
CA ALA A 7 -18.05 8.89 8.44
C ALA A 7 -17.78 10.07 9.38
N ARG A 8 -18.34 11.22 9.04
CA ARG A 8 -18.24 12.44 9.86
C ARG A 8 -19.64 12.94 10.21
N THR A 9 -19.79 13.49 11.37
CA THR A 9 -21.02 14.16 11.81
C THR A 9 -20.70 15.57 12.28
N GLU A 10 -21.63 16.49 12.06
CA GLU A 10 -21.58 17.86 12.58
C GLU A 10 -22.39 17.92 13.87
N ILE A 11 -21.80 18.48 14.92
CA ILE A 11 -22.44 18.76 16.22
C ILE A 11 -22.17 20.24 16.55
N GLY A 12 -23.13 21.11 16.24
CA GLY A 12 -22.91 22.56 16.26
C GLY A 12 -21.88 22.92 15.15
N ASP A 13 -20.83 23.65 15.53
CA ASP A 13 -19.74 24.05 14.62
C ASP A 13 -18.58 23.02 14.54
N GLU A 14 -18.71 21.87 15.21
CA GLU A 14 -17.66 20.85 15.25
C GLU A 14 -17.97 19.70 14.29
N VAL A 15 -16.96 19.31 13.52
CA VAL A 15 -16.97 18.07 12.69
C VAL A 15 -16.22 16.98 13.45
N ARG A 16 -16.89 15.85 13.72
CA ARG A 16 -16.29 14.70 14.42
C ARG A 16 -16.24 13.47 13.51
N ASP A 17 -15.13 12.74 13.58
CA ASP A 17 -15.00 11.43 12.92
C ASP A 17 -15.71 10.37 13.77
N VAL A 18 -16.75 9.78 13.22
CA VAL A 18 -17.57 8.73 13.83
C VAL A 18 -17.51 7.43 13.06
N THR A 19 -16.48 7.25 12.25
CA THR A 19 -16.30 6.05 11.40
C THR A 19 -16.39 4.76 12.20
N HIS A 20 -15.84 4.74 13.42
CA HIS A 20 -15.85 3.58 14.31
C HIS A 20 -17.25 3.23 14.88
N LEU A 21 -18.21 4.15 14.83
CA LEU A 21 -19.60 3.95 15.25
C LEU A 21 -20.53 3.65 14.07
N ALA A 22 -20.07 3.85 12.86
CA ALA A 22 -20.87 3.69 11.66
C ALA A 22 -20.80 2.24 11.13
N LYS A 23 -21.93 1.74 10.62
CA LYS A 23 -22.02 0.46 9.95
C LYS A 23 -22.04 0.67 8.44
N PHE A 24 -21.14 0.00 7.74
CA PHE A 24 -21.03 0.06 6.29
C PHE A 24 -21.58 -1.22 5.66
N THR A 25 -22.37 -1.08 4.59
CA THR A 25 -22.93 -2.22 3.85
C THR A 25 -22.81 -1.99 2.34
N SER A 26 -22.60 -3.05 1.58
CA SER A 26 -22.56 -3.02 0.11
C SER A 26 -23.83 -3.69 -0.44
N SER A 27 -24.45 -3.07 -1.45
CA SER A 27 -25.59 -3.63 -2.16
C SER A 27 -25.22 -4.79 -3.09
N ASN A 28 -23.94 -4.93 -3.44
CA ASN A 28 -23.47 -5.97 -4.36
C ASN A 28 -22.04 -6.43 -3.98
N LEU A 29 -22.00 -7.55 -3.26
CA LEU A 29 -20.73 -8.14 -2.79
C LEU A 29 -19.89 -8.76 -3.93
N LYS A 30 -20.46 -8.97 -5.13
CA LYS A 30 -19.69 -9.40 -6.31
C LYS A 30 -18.92 -8.24 -6.94
N VAL A 31 -19.27 -6.99 -6.61
CA VAL A 31 -18.62 -5.78 -7.10
C VAL A 31 -17.70 -5.19 -6.04
N VAL A 32 -18.21 -5.02 -4.82
CA VAL A 32 -17.45 -4.43 -3.69
C VAL A 32 -17.75 -5.21 -2.42
N THR A 33 -16.71 -5.68 -1.75
CA THR A 33 -16.77 -6.17 -0.37
C THR A 33 -16.25 -5.09 0.59
N LEU A 34 -16.63 -5.20 1.86
CA LEU A 34 -16.27 -4.27 2.91
C LEU A 34 -15.52 -4.98 4.04
N ASP A 35 -14.49 -4.33 4.55
CA ASP A 35 -13.74 -4.72 5.73
C ASP A 35 -13.74 -3.51 6.68
N GLY A 36 -14.72 -3.47 7.58
CA GLY A 36 -15.06 -2.26 8.32
C GLY A 36 -15.45 -1.12 7.37
N SER A 37 -14.69 -0.02 7.41
CA SER A 37 -14.87 1.13 6.51
C SER A 37 -14.08 1.05 5.20
N ILE A 38 -13.35 -0.06 4.97
CA ILE A 38 -12.52 -0.22 3.78
C ILE A 38 -13.30 -0.96 2.70
N ALA A 39 -13.55 -0.30 1.58
CA ALA A 39 -14.15 -0.90 0.41
C ALA A 39 -13.08 -1.57 -0.47
N LYS A 40 -13.27 -2.86 -0.77
CA LYS A 40 -12.37 -3.65 -1.61
C LYS A 40 -13.08 -4.03 -2.91
N PRO A 41 -12.55 -3.67 -4.09
CA PRO A 41 -13.12 -4.07 -5.36
C PRO A 41 -12.95 -5.60 -5.55
N VAL A 42 -13.99 -6.23 -6.08
CA VAL A 42 -14.03 -7.69 -6.33
C VAL A 42 -14.27 -7.98 -7.81
N GLY A 43 -15.16 -7.24 -8.45
CA GLY A 43 -15.51 -7.41 -9.86
C GLY A 43 -16.02 -6.11 -10.46
N ASP A 44 -15.99 -6.02 -11.78
CA ASP A 44 -16.48 -4.84 -12.51
C ASP A 44 -18.01 -4.74 -12.35
N GLY A 45 -18.50 -3.51 -12.21
CA GLY A 45 -19.92 -3.23 -12.08
C GLY A 45 -20.22 -2.05 -11.19
N ALA A 46 -21.50 -1.90 -10.84
CA ALA A 46 -21.98 -0.86 -9.96
C ALA A 46 -22.51 -1.45 -8.65
N ALA A 47 -22.30 -0.72 -7.58
CA ALA A 47 -22.84 -1.02 -6.25
C ALA A 47 -23.17 0.27 -5.51
N LYS A 48 -23.98 0.18 -4.47
CA LYS A 48 -24.17 1.26 -3.50
C LYS A 48 -23.51 0.85 -2.18
N ILE A 49 -22.75 1.75 -1.60
CA ILE A 49 -22.24 1.60 -0.24
C ILE A 49 -23.09 2.48 0.66
N ALA A 50 -23.78 1.86 1.61
CA ALA A 50 -24.55 2.56 2.61
C ALA A 50 -23.73 2.65 3.90
N CYS A 51 -23.72 3.84 4.50
CA CYS A 51 -23.18 4.14 5.83
C CYS A 51 -24.34 4.47 6.76
N GLN A 52 -24.53 3.68 7.82
CA GLN A 52 -25.55 3.87 8.81
C GLN A 52 -24.95 4.31 10.16
N LEU A 53 -25.44 5.41 10.70
CA LEU A 53 -25.11 5.90 12.03
C LEU A 53 -26.42 6.13 12.82
N GLY A 54 -26.68 5.30 13.81
CA GLY A 54 -27.95 5.31 14.52
C GLY A 54 -29.15 5.11 13.58
N LYS A 55 -30.05 6.11 13.48
CA LYS A 55 -31.21 6.09 12.59
C LYS A 55 -30.96 6.70 11.22
N GLN A 56 -29.81 7.34 11.01
CA GLN A 56 -29.45 7.97 9.75
C GLN A 56 -28.73 7.00 8.83
N THR A 57 -29.04 7.07 7.56
CA THR A 57 -28.37 6.26 6.52
C THR A 57 -28.07 7.16 5.32
N ILE A 58 -26.82 7.13 4.88
CA ILE A 58 -26.35 7.80 3.68
C ILE A 58 -25.82 6.72 2.74
N ALA A 59 -26.12 6.83 1.45
CA ALA A 59 -25.61 5.90 0.45
C ALA A 59 -24.88 6.65 -0.67
N ILE A 60 -23.78 6.04 -1.15
CA ILE A 60 -23.00 6.53 -2.29
C ILE A 60 -23.01 5.49 -3.41
N ASP A 61 -23.08 5.94 -4.64
CA ASP A 61 -22.90 5.08 -5.80
C ASP A 61 -21.41 4.85 -6.06
N VAL A 62 -21.04 3.60 -6.28
CA VAL A 62 -19.68 3.18 -6.57
C VAL A 62 -19.68 2.38 -7.87
N VAL A 63 -18.76 2.72 -8.77
CA VAL A 63 -18.52 1.97 -10.00
C VAL A 63 -17.11 1.41 -9.96
N VAL A 64 -17.00 0.10 -10.12
CA VAL A 64 -15.71 -0.61 -10.22
C VAL A 64 -15.48 -0.97 -11.67
N LYS A 65 -14.27 -0.73 -12.17
CA LYS A 65 -13.85 -1.05 -13.54
C LYS A 65 -12.41 -1.57 -13.55
N GLY A 66 -12.13 -2.47 -14.46
CA GLY A 66 -10.79 -2.96 -14.75
C GLY A 66 -10.24 -3.95 -13.72
N THR A 67 -11.10 -4.66 -12.97
CA THR A 67 -10.66 -5.67 -12.00
C THR A 67 -9.97 -6.87 -12.65
N SER A 68 -10.29 -7.16 -13.91
CA SER A 68 -9.67 -8.22 -14.70
C SER A 68 -8.37 -7.81 -15.37
N THR A 69 -8.06 -6.50 -15.42
CA THR A 69 -6.86 -5.99 -16.05
C THR A 69 -5.78 -5.79 -14.99
N PRO A 70 -4.60 -6.42 -15.13
CA PRO A 70 -3.50 -6.16 -14.22
C PRO A 70 -3.16 -4.67 -14.19
N HIS A 71 -3.25 -4.05 -13.01
CA HIS A 71 -2.86 -2.66 -12.81
C HIS A 71 -1.34 -2.62 -12.54
N PRO A 72 -0.54 -1.97 -13.40
CA PRO A 72 0.87 -1.82 -13.14
C PRO A 72 1.10 -1.07 -11.82
N VAL A 73 1.93 -1.62 -10.94
CA VAL A 73 2.24 -0.98 -9.67
C VAL A 73 3.00 0.31 -9.91
N SER A 74 2.47 1.41 -9.42
CA SER A 74 3.12 2.72 -9.52
C SER A 74 4.32 2.80 -8.56
N PHE A 75 5.51 3.04 -9.12
CA PHE A 75 6.70 3.25 -8.29
C PHE A 75 6.49 4.40 -7.31
N LYS A 76 6.08 5.56 -7.81
CA LYS A 76 5.94 6.80 -7.04
C LYS A 76 4.85 6.70 -5.96
N ASN A 77 3.70 6.10 -6.28
CA ASN A 77 2.54 6.16 -5.40
C ASN A 77 2.38 4.92 -4.49
N GLU A 78 2.89 3.75 -4.94
CA GLU A 78 2.68 2.48 -4.25
C GLU A 78 3.99 1.89 -3.72
N THR A 79 5.01 1.74 -4.58
CA THR A 79 6.29 1.14 -4.17
C THR A 79 7.00 1.97 -3.11
N LEU A 80 7.10 3.29 -3.30
CA LEU A 80 7.71 4.19 -2.32
C LEU A 80 6.92 4.23 -1.01
N ALA A 81 5.59 4.18 -1.08
CA ALA A 81 4.74 4.08 0.11
C ALA A 81 4.96 2.77 0.87
N ALA A 82 5.10 1.63 0.15
CA ALA A 82 5.42 0.34 0.75
C ALA A 82 6.78 0.34 1.44
N LEU A 83 7.82 0.90 0.80
CA LEU A 83 9.17 1.05 1.37
C LEU A 83 9.16 1.94 2.62
N SER A 84 8.42 3.05 2.58
CA SER A 84 8.31 3.98 3.71
C SER A 84 7.57 3.34 4.89
N LYS A 85 6.48 2.62 4.63
CA LYS A 85 5.70 1.92 5.67
C LYS A 85 6.49 0.77 6.30
N ALA A 86 7.33 0.07 5.52
CA ALA A 86 8.23 -0.95 6.02
C ALA A 86 9.45 -0.36 6.76
N GLY A 87 9.65 0.96 6.72
CA GLY A 87 10.75 1.67 7.37
C GLY A 87 12.09 1.59 6.63
N CYS A 88 12.09 1.16 5.36
CA CYS A 88 13.32 0.96 4.59
C CYS A 88 14.08 2.28 4.37
N ASN A 89 13.38 3.38 4.07
CA ASN A 89 13.94 4.70 3.77
C ASN A 89 14.00 5.65 4.99
N MET A 90 13.98 5.09 6.20
CA MET A 90 14.22 5.88 7.42
C MET A 90 15.71 6.17 7.60
N GLY A 91 16.04 7.26 8.33
CA GLY A 91 17.42 7.70 8.58
C GLY A 91 18.29 6.67 9.30
N ALA A 92 17.73 5.82 10.16
CA ALA A 92 18.45 4.73 10.81
C ALA A 92 18.67 3.50 9.90
N CYS A 93 18.09 3.50 8.70
CA CYS A 93 18.17 2.43 7.71
C CYS A 93 18.81 2.95 6.41
N HIS A 94 18.13 2.82 5.29
CA HIS A 94 18.69 3.18 3.98
C HIS A 94 18.47 4.65 3.61
N GLY A 95 17.72 5.44 4.41
CA GLY A 95 17.49 6.87 4.21
C GLY A 95 18.57 7.79 4.79
N SER A 96 19.67 7.26 5.35
CA SER A 96 20.82 8.05 5.75
C SER A 96 21.66 8.48 4.54
N PRO A 97 22.50 9.54 4.64
CA PRO A 97 23.28 10.03 3.51
C PRO A 97 24.15 8.98 2.81
N SER A 98 24.71 8.04 3.56
CA SER A 98 25.51 6.92 3.04
C SER A 98 24.71 5.65 2.77
N GLY A 99 23.48 5.57 3.27
CA GLY A 99 22.71 4.33 3.33
C GLY A 99 23.30 3.30 4.31
N LYS A 100 22.52 2.28 4.63
CA LYS A 100 23.02 1.19 5.47
C LYS A 100 23.50 0.03 4.58
N GLY A 101 24.75 -0.41 4.81
CA GLY A 101 25.36 -1.48 4.00
C GLY A 101 25.54 -1.12 2.53
N GLY A 102 25.78 0.14 2.21
CA GLY A 102 25.99 0.63 0.84
C GLY A 102 24.69 0.69 -0.01
N PHE A 103 23.54 0.43 0.57
CA PHE A 103 22.26 0.64 -0.06
C PHE A 103 21.61 1.93 0.46
N ARG A 104 21.48 2.90 -0.41
CA ARG A 104 20.93 4.21 -0.09
C ARG A 104 19.58 4.41 -0.78
N LEU A 105 18.62 4.89 -0.03
CA LEU A 105 17.36 5.45 -0.51
C LEU A 105 17.26 6.91 -0.09
N SER A 106 16.45 7.68 -0.78
CA SER A 106 16.13 9.02 -0.32
C SER A 106 15.34 8.96 0.99
N LEU A 107 15.62 9.90 1.90
CA LEU A 107 14.91 9.95 3.17
C LEU A 107 13.41 10.16 2.93
N ARG A 108 12.59 9.20 3.41
CA ARG A 108 11.12 9.23 3.28
C ARG A 108 10.61 9.42 1.84
N ALA A 109 11.33 8.88 0.87
CA ALA A 109 11.00 8.96 -0.56
C ALA A 109 10.99 10.40 -1.12
N PHE A 110 11.89 11.25 -0.62
CA PHE A 110 12.02 12.64 -1.07
C PHE A 110 12.46 12.76 -2.54
N ASP A 111 13.28 11.83 -3.02
CA ASP A 111 13.83 11.82 -4.39
C ASP A 111 13.51 10.48 -5.10
N PRO A 112 12.30 10.35 -5.69
CA PRO A 112 11.90 9.15 -6.42
C PRO A 112 12.83 8.76 -7.58
N PRO A 113 13.39 9.70 -8.38
CA PRO A 113 14.38 9.36 -9.41
C PRO A 113 15.65 8.69 -8.86
N LEU A 114 16.18 9.18 -7.74
CA LEU A 114 17.30 8.52 -7.07
C LEU A 114 16.92 7.12 -6.61
N ASP A 115 15.75 6.97 -5.99
CA ASP A 115 15.31 5.69 -5.43
C ASP A 115 15.16 4.60 -6.51
N ILE A 116 14.57 4.93 -7.67
CA ILE A 116 14.41 3.96 -8.77
C ILE A 116 15.76 3.59 -9.38
N LEU A 117 16.66 4.57 -9.54
CA LEU A 117 18.03 4.34 -10.02
C LEU A 117 18.79 3.38 -9.08
N THR A 118 18.75 3.66 -7.80
CA THR A 118 19.38 2.83 -6.76
C THR A 118 18.83 1.41 -6.75
N LEU A 119 17.52 1.26 -6.89
CA LEU A 119 16.89 -0.07 -6.85
C LEU A 119 17.16 -0.88 -8.11
N ARG A 120 17.12 -0.28 -9.30
CA ARG A 120 17.16 -1.00 -10.57
C ARG A 120 18.53 -1.04 -11.23
N SER A 121 19.39 -0.05 -11.01
CA SER A 121 20.60 0.11 -11.82
C SER A 121 21.90 0.01 -11.03
N GLU A 122 21.94 0.49 -9.78
CA GLU A 122 23.18 0.41 -8.98
C GLU A 122 23.65 -1.02 -8.77
N PHE A 123 24.97 -1.21 -8.80
CA PHE A 123 25.63 -2.50 -8.64
C PHE A 123 25.05 -3.57 -9.59
N PHE A 124 24.88 -3.18 -10.87
CA PHE A 124 24.35 -4.05 -11.93
C PHE A 124 22.95 -4.60 -11.64
N GLY A 125 22.11 -3.83 -10.96
CA GLY A 125 20.72 -4.21 -10.69
C GLY A 125 20.55 -5.34 -9.68
N ARG A 126 21.58 -5.69 -8.91
CA ARG A 126 21.57 -6.85 -7.99
C ARG A 126 20.42 -6.87 -6.98
N ARG A 127 19.73 -5.74 -6.77
CA ARG A 127 18.66 -5.64 -5.76
C ARG A 127 17.34 -6.19 -6.24
N THR A 128 17.11 -6.18 -7.54
CA THR A 128 15.86 -6.62 -8.15
C THR A 128 16.12 -7.68 -9.23
N ASN A 129 15.31 -8.73 -9.26
CA ASN A 129 15.32 -9.76 -10.27
C ASN A 129 13.95 -9.79 -10.95
N SER A 130 13.81 -9.17 -12.12
CA SER A 130 12.55 -9.07 -12.84
C SER A 130 12.06 -10.39 -13.44
N LEU A 131 12.94 -11.37 -13.60
CA LEU A 131 12.58 -12.72 -14.09
C LEU A 131 12.00 -13.57 -12.95
N GLN A 132 12.50 -13.38 -11.75
CA GLN A 132 12.08 -14.10 -10.54
C GLN A 132 11.98 -13.11 -9.38
N PRO A 133 10.90 -12.29 -9.32
CA PRO A 133 10.76 -11.22 -8.33
C PRO A 133 10.95 -11.67 -6.88
N GLY A 134 10.48 -12.88 -6.54
CA GLY A 134 10.64 -13.45 -5.20
C GLY A 134 12.10 -13.66 -4.76
N GLU A 135 13.03 -13.79 -5.71
CA GLU A 135 14.46 -13.95 -5.44
C GLU A 135 15.23 -12.62 -5.35
N SER A 136 14.53 -11.50 -5.46
CA SER A 136 15.12 -10.18 -5.30
C SER A 136 15.66 -9.97 -3.89
N LEU A 137 16.89 -9.46 -3.76
CA LEU A 137 17.45 -9.09 -2.45
C LEU A 137 16.59 -8.04 -1.73
N LEU A 138 15.87 -7.22 -2.50
CA LEU A 138 14.89 -6.26 -1.99
C LEU A 138 13.77 -6.93 -1.18
N LEU A 139 13.44 -8.19 -1.48
CA LEU A 139 12.44 -8.99 -0.76
C LEU A 139 13.07 -9.95 0.24
N GLN A 140 14.09 -10.70 -0.16
CA GLN A 140 14.69 -11.74 0.66
C GLN A 140 15.32 -11.20 1.95
N LYS A 141 16.01 -10.05 1.88
CA LYS A 141 16.65 -9.47 3.07
C LYS A 141 15.63 -9.04 4.13
N PRO A 142 14.58 -8.24 3.83
CA PRO A 142 13.60 -7.86 4.84
C PRO A 142 12.66 -9.01 5.25
N LEU A 143 12.63 -10.13 4.54
CA LEU A 143 12.01 -11.38 4.98
C LEU A 143 12.91 -12.18 5.93
N MET A 144 14.18 -11.86 6.04
CA MET A 144 15.22 -12.63 6.75
C MET A 144 15.52 -13.99 6.09
N GLU A 145 15.21 -14.14 4.82
CA GLU A 145 15.67 -15.30 4.00
C GLU A 145 17.17 -15.17 3.67
N VAL A 146 17.67 -13.92 3.64
CA VAL A 146 19.09 -13.57 3.62
C VAL A 146 19.37 -12.62 4.78
N ALA A 147 20.55 -12.75 5.38
CA ALA A 147 20.93 -11.94 6.54
C ALA A 147 20.72 -10.43 6.33
N HIS A 148 20.00 -9.78 7.24
CA HIS A 148 19.62 -8.38 7.19
C HIS A 148 19.79 -7.68 8.53
N GLY A 149 20.75 -6.77 8.62
CA GLY A 149 21.03 -6.02 9.85
C GLY A 149 19.89 -5.09 10.32
N GLY A 150 18.87 -4.87 9.49
CA GLY A 150 17.64 -4.16 9.84
C GLY A 150 16.54 -5.06 10.46
N GLY A 151 16.78 -6.38 10.55
CA GLY A 151 15.80 -7.36 10.99
C GLY A 151 14.68 -7.60 10.00
N ARG A 152 13.65 -8.32 10.41
CA ARG A 152 12.47 -8.59 9.60
C ARG A 152 11.63 -7.32 9.46
N ARG A 153 11.31 -6.96 8.21
CA ARG A 153 10.52 -5.77 7.86
C ARG A 153 9.31 -6.09 6.98
N LEU A 154 9.31 -7.28 6.36
CA LEU A 154 8.23 -7.75 5.52
C LEU A 154 7.72 -9.11 6.02
N THR A 155 6.48 -9.39 5.68
CA THR A 155 5.87 -10.72 5.79
C THR A 155 5.52 -11.19 4.38
N LYS A 156 5.90 -12.41 4.01
CA LYS A 156 5.60 -12.98 2.69
C LYS A 156 4.09 -12.99 2.44
N GLY A 157 3.65 -12.50 1.28
CA GLY A 157 2.23 -12.34 0.96
C GLY A 157 1.54 -11.16 1.65
N GLY A 158 2.22 -10.43 2.55
CA GLY A 158 1.67 -9.22 3.18
C GLY A 158 1.57 -8.04 2.19
N PRO A 159 0.79 -6.99 2.52
CA PRO A 159 0.50 -5.89 1.59
C PRO A 159 1.75 -5.22 1.00
N ALA A 160 2.73 -4.87 1.84
CA ALA A 160 3.96 -4.25 1.37
C ALA A 160 4.79 -5.20 0.48
N TRP A 161 4.84 -6.50 0.85
CA TRP A 161 5.52 -7.51 0.04
C TRP A 161 4.85 -7.66 -1.34
N LEU A 162 3.51 -7.73 -1.40
CA LEU A 162 2.77 -7.84 -2.66
C LEU A 162 3.03 -6.64 -3.58
N VAL A 163 3.02 -5.43 -3.05
CA VAL A 163 3.33 -4.22 -3.83
C VAL A 163 4.74 -4.28 -4.39
N LEU A 164 5.74 -4.59 -3.56
CA LEU A 164 7.14 -4.66 -4.01
C LEU A 164 7.37 -5.79 -5.01
N HIS A 165 6.80 -6.98 -4.77
CA HIS A 165 6.89 -8.13 -5.65
C HIS A 165 6.29 -7.86 -7.05
N ASN A 166 5.12 -7.20 -7.08
CA ASN A 166 4.44 -6.92 -8.35
C ASN A 166 5.04 -5.72 -9.10
N TRP A 167 5.82 -4.86 -8.39
CA TRP A 167 6.54 -3.77 -9.02
C TRP A 167 7.85 -4.23 -9.69
N ILE A 168 8.55 -5.21 -9.11
CA ILE A 168 9.82 -5.74 -9.65
C ILE A 168 9.62 -6.33 -11.02
#